data_aa61dbff384c73549fd3d6ff47c347b5
#
_entry.id   aa61dbff384c73549fd3d6ff47c347b5
#
_cell.length_a   1.000
_cell.length_b   1.000
_cell.length_c   1.000
_cell.angle_alpha   90.00
_cell.angle_beta   90.00
_cell.angle_gamma   90.00
#
_symmetry.space_group_name_H-M   'P 1'
#
loop_
_entity.id
_entity.type
_entity.pdbx_description
1 polymer ?
#
loop_
_entity_poly.entity_id
_entity_poly.type
_entity_poly.pdbx_seq_one_letter_code
_entity_poly.pdbx_strand_id
1 'polypeptide(L)'
;MGKAIPFYCSSRVKVNSTPSMRIKNSAGDGFIGQTVDFTIIKNKVGSPFGVGESNLYFGVGFNKVEELIEAAIAKDVFEKGGAWYTLPYCTEDGEVLKFQGKTGLKAYYEANPSELDKLQELVNNAGRDDEIQVVGAPGTVEDGY
;
A
#
# COMPACT_ATOMS: atom_id res chain seq x y z
N MET A 1 6.11 17.42 27.18
CA MET A 1 5.69 16.00 27.03
C MET A 1 6.73 15.10 27.66
N GLY A 2 6.31 14.20 28.54
CA GLY A 2 7.22 13.32 29.25
C GLY A 2 7.90 12.28 28.34
N LYS A 3 9.09 11.82 28.72
CA LYS A 3 9.87 10.81 28.00
C LYS A 3 9.36 9.38 28.21
N ALA A 4 8.43 9.17 29.13
CA ALA A 4 7.94 7.83 29.50
C ALA A 4 7.21 7.11 28.36
N ILE A 5 6.30 7.80 27.65
CA ILE A 5 5.53 7.22 26.55
C ILE A 5 6.44 6.71 25.43
N PRO A 6 7.41 7.48 24.91
CA PRO A 6 8.36 6.98 23.91
C PRO A 6 9.15 5.75 24.36
N PHE A 7 9.45 5.61 25.64
CA PHE A 7 10.19 4.46 26.18
C PHE A 7 9.33 3.19 26.26
N TYR A 8 8.08 3.30 26.72
CA TYR A 8 7.22 2.14 26.96
C TYR A 8 6.46 1.65 25.74
N CYS A 9 6.29 2.48 24.70
CA CYS A 9 5.62 2.01 23.49
C CYS A 9 6.46 1.02 22.70
N SER A 10 5.82 -0.03 22.18
CA SER A 10 6.47 -1.02 21.31
C SER A 10 6.66 -0.49 19.88
N SER A 11 5.74 0.33 19.43
CA SER A 11 5.80 0.97 18.09
C SER A 11 5.41 2.43 18.20
N ARG A 12 6.06 3.26 17.40
CA ARG A 12 5.78 4.69 17.31
C ARG A 12 5.67 5.08 15.84
N VAL A 13 4.51 5.59 15.44
CA VAL A 13 4.24 6.04 14.08
C VAL A 13 4.02 7.55 14.10
N LYS A 14 4.76 8.25 13.28
CA LYS A 14 4.53 9.66 12.99
C LYS A 14 3.55 9.76 11.83
N VAL A 15 2.50 10.52 12.03
CA VAL A 15 1.50 10.83 10.99
C VAL A 15 1.66 12.30 10.62
N ASN A 16 1.83 12.58 9.35
CA ASN A 16 2.03 13.93 8.85
C ASN A 16 1.18 14.21 7.61
N SER A 17 0.71 15.43 7.49
CA SER A 17 0.05 15.93 6.28
C SER A 17 0.32 17.43 6.17
N THR A 18 0.56 17.89 4.95
CA THR A 18 0.81 19.30 4.66
C THR A 18 -0.28 19.88 3.75
N PRO A 19 -0.47 21.19 3.74
CA PRO A 19 -1.46 21.83 2.85
C PRO A 19 -1.25 21.52 1.35
N SER A 20 -0.03 21.24 0.93
CA SER A 20 0.29 20.84 -0.45
C SER A 20 -0.20 19.44 -0.80
N MET A 21 -0.47 18.61 0.21
CA MET A 21 -0.94 17.23 0.05
C MET A 21 -2.47 17.12 0.03
N ARG A 22 -3.18 18.23 -0.12
CA ARG A 22 -4.64 18.24 -0.20
C ARG A 22 -5.12 17.78 -1.58
N ILE A 23 -6.10 16.90 -1.58
CA ILE A 23 -6.73 16.36 -2.79
C ILE A 23 -7.86 17.29 -3.19
N LYS A 24 -7.76 17.86 -4.41
CA LYS A 24 -8.77 18.77 -4.95
C LYS A 24 -9.95 17.98 -5.54
N ASN A 25 -11.12 18.57 -5.44
CA ASN A 25 -12.28 18.10 -6.19
C ASN A 25 -12.05 18.25 -7.71
N SER A 26 -12.58 17.34 -8.50
CA SER A 26 -12.52 17.39 -9.97
C SER A 26 -13.12 18.68 -10.56
N ALA A 27 -14.09 19.28 -9.87
CA ALA A 27 -14.67 20.57 -10.23
C ALA A 27 -13.78 21.79 -9.90
N GLY A 28 -12.68 21.58 -9.16
CA GLY A 28 -11.78 22.66 -8.74
C GLY A 28 -12.30 23.54 -7.59
N ASP A 29 -13.44 23.23 -7.04
CA ASP A 29 -14.21 24.04 -6.09
C ASP A 29 -14.02 23.59 -4.63
N GLY A 30 -12.89 23.04 -4.28
CA GLY A 30 -12.59 22.65 -2.90
C GLY A 30 -11.70 21.42 -2.78
N PHE A 31 -11.53 20.98 -1.54
CA PHE A 31 -10.75 19.80 -1.21
C PHE A 31 -11.65 18.68 -0.74
N ILE A 32 -11.46 17.47 -1.27
CA ILE A 32 -12.21 16.26 -0.93
C ILE A 32 -11.44 15.34 0.02
N GLY A 33 -10.16 15.60 0.21
CA GLY A 33 -9.30 14.79 1.05
C GLY A 33 -7.91 15.37 1.19
N GLN A 34 -7.05 14.57 1.75
CA GLN A 34 -5.62 14.88 1.88
C GLN A 34 -4.79 13.60 1.86
N THR A 35 -3.61 13.68 1.30
CA THR A 35 -2.63 12.61 1.43
C THR A 35 -1.98 12.68 2.82
N VAL A 36 -1.75 11.55 3.43
CA VAL A 36 -1.19 11.40 4.77
C VAL A 36 0.04 10.52 4.69
N ASP A 37 1.15 11.01 5.22
CA ASP A 37 2.40 10.24 5.34
C ASP A 37 2.48 9.57 6.70
N PHE A 38 2.88 8.32 6.69
CA PHE A 38 3.17 7.53 7.88
C PHE A 38 4.66 7.21 7.92
N THR A 39 5.29 7.49 9.04
CA THR A 39 6.69 7.12 9.25
C THR A 39 6.82 6.34 10.56
N ILE A 40 7.35 5.14 10.49
CA ILE A 40 7.63 4.32 11.67
C ILE A 40 8.94 4.82 12.29
N ILE A 41 8.84 5.53 13.41
CA ILE A 41 9.98 6.09 14.13
C ILE A 41 10.65 5.02 15.02
N LYS A 42 9.83 4.15 15.62
CA LYS A 42 10.27 3.09 16.52
C LYS A 42 9.42 1.86 16.30
N ASN A 43 10.05 0.70 16.19
CA ASN A 43 9.36 -0.58 16.13
C ASN A 43 10.21 -1.67 16.81
N LYS A 44 9.70 -2.25 17.89
CA LYS A 44 10.32 -3.35 18.62
C LYS A 44 9.91 -4.72 18.11
N VAL A 45 8.87 -4.80 17.30
CA VAL A 45 8.26 -6.06 16.82
C VAL A 45 8.46 -6.31 15.33
N GLY A 46 9.19 -5.44 14.64
CA GLY A 46 9.49 -5.55 13.22
C GLY A 46 10.50 -4.52 12.76
N SER A 47 10.66 -4.37 11.46
CA SER A 47 11.60 -3.41 10.88
C SER A 47 11.24 -1.97 11.23
N PRO A 48 12.17 -1.17 11.75
CA PRO A 48 11.99 0.26 11.97
C PRO A 48 12.13 1.04 10.66
N PHE A 49 11.77 2.34 10.70
CA PHE A 49 11.96 3.31 9.61
C PHE A 49 11.16 3.05 8.34
N GLY A 50 10.11 2.21 8.40
CA GLY A 50 9.16 2.08 7.31
C GLY A 50 8.44 3.40 7.05
N VAL A 51 8.20 3.70 5.79
CA VAL A 51 7.39 4.84 5.35
C VAL A 51 6.24 4.36 4.50
N GLY A 52 5.11 5.05 4.59
CA GLY A 52 3.93 4.78 3.79
C GLY A 52 3.16 6.06 3.53
N GLU A 53 2.36 6.05 2.50
CA GLU A 53 1.50 7.16 2.11
C GLU A 53 0.11 6.61 1.83
N SER A 54 -0.93 7.35 2.20
CA SER A 54 -2.32 7.00 1.92
C SER A 54 -3.20 8.23 1.74
N ASN A 55 -4.24 8.08 0.94
CA ASN A 55 -5.23 9.13 0.69
C ASN A 55 -6.39 9.02 1.67
N LEU A 56 -6.57 10.05 2.48
CA LEU A 56 -7.67 10.20 3.41
C LEU A 56 -8.75 11.09 2.80
N TYR A 57 -9.93 10.53 2.52
CA TYR A 57 -11.07 11.26 1.98
C TYR A 57 -12.01 11.73 3.10
N PHE A 58 -12.39 13.00 3.09
CA PHE A 58 -13.25 13.59 4.12
C PHE A 58 -14.63 12.94 4.13
N GLY A 59 -15.08 12.51 5.30
CA GLY A 59 -16.36 11.84 5.49
C GLY A 59 -16.38 10.35 5.12
N VAL A 60 -15.36 9.86 4.42
CA VAL A 60 -15.25 8.45 3.98
C VAL A 60 -14.11 7.72 4.71
N GLY A 61 -12.99 8.40 4.92
CA GLY A 61 -11.78 7.81 5.47
C GLY A 61 -10.83 7.30 4.40
N PHE A 62 -10.05 6.28 4.73
CA PHE A 62 -9.14 5.63 3.79
C PHE A 62 -9.88 4.68 2.85
N ASN A 63 -9.58 4.75 1.55
CA ASN A 63 -10.18 3.86 0.57
C ASN A 63 -9.34 2.56 0.44
N LYS A 64 -9.83 1.49 1.05
CA LYS A 64 -9.15 0.19 1.06
C LYS A 64 -8.86 -0.36 -0.35
N VAL A 65 -9.76 -0.15 -1.30
CA VAL A 65 -9.58 -0.62 -2.69
C VAL A 65 -8.44 0.12 -3.36
N GLU A 66 -8.40 1.43 -3.23
CA GLU A 66 -7.35 2.29 -3.79
C GLU A 66 -5.98 1.95 -3.19
N GLU A 67 -5.90 1.82 -1.86
CA GLU A 67 -4.67 1.45 -1.16
C GLU A 67 -4.13 0.09 -1.59
N LEU A 68 -5.02 -0.88 -1.75
CA LEU A 68 -4.64 -2.23 -2.16
C LEU A 68 -4.13 -2.27 -3.61
N ILE A 69 -4.75 -1.50 -4.50
CA ILE A 69 -4.30 -1.35 -5.89
C ILE A 69 -2.92 -0.67 -5.93
N GLU A 70 -2.71 0.39 -5.17
CA GLU A 70 -1.40 1.07 -5.09
C GLU A 70 -0.31 0.14 -4.55
N ALA A 71 -0.61 -0.63 -3.51
CA ALA A 71 0.30 -1.62 -2.96
C ALA A 71 0.62 -2.73 -3.97
N ALA A 72 -0.37 -3.20 -4.73
CA ALA A 72 -0.20 -4.19 -5.77
C ALA A 72 0.66 -3.68 -6.94
N ILE A 73 0.50 -2.42 -7.31
CA ILE A 73 1.34 -1.77 -8.33
C ILE A 73 2.78 -1.61 -7.83
N ALA A 74 2.96 -1.18 -6.58
CA ALA A 74 4.28 -1.00 -5.98
C ALA A 74 5.08 -2.29 -5.84
N LYS A 75 4.39 -3.42 -5.73
CA LYS A 75 4.98 -4.77 -5.63
C LYS A 75 4.99 -5.54 -6.95
N ASP A 76 4.70 -4.88 -8.06
CA ASP A 76 4.64 -5.47 -9.40
C ASP A 76 3.73 -6.72 -9.50
N VAL A 77 2.66 -6.76 -8.69
CA VAL A 77 1.66 -7.84 -8.73
C VAL A 77 0.88 -7.83 -10.04
N PHE A 78 0.61 -6.64 -10.59
CA PHE A 78 0.04 -6.49 -11.92
C PHE A 78 1.13 -6.44 -12.98
N GLU A 79 0.93 -7.17 -14.07
CA GLU A 79 1.78 -7.03 -15.24
C GLU A 79 1.45 -5.70 -15.95
N LYS A 80 2.45 -4.83 -16.06
CA LYS A 80 2.31 -3.49 -16.62
C LYS A 80 2.81 -3.43 -18.06
N GLY A 81 1.92 -3.09 -18.96
CA GLY A 81 2.23 -2.83 -20.36
C GLY A 81 1.84 -1.39 -20.76
N GLY A 82 2.76 -0.42 -20.57
CA GLY A 82 2.46 0.99 -20.81
C GLY A 82 1.41 1.52 -19.85
N ALA A 83 0.26 1.95 -20.38
CA ALA A 83 -0.88 2.42 -19.58
C ALA A 83 -1.85 1.30 -19.15
N TRP A 84 -1.58 0.06 -19.54
CA TRP A 84 -2.43 -1.08 -19.26
C TRP A 84 -1.91 -1.92 -18.11
N TYR A 85 -2.83 -2.37 -17.26
CA TYR A 85 -2.58 -3.30 -16.17
C TYR A 85 -3.29 -4.61 -16.46
N THR A 86 -2.55 -5.71 -16.42
CA THR A 86 -3.06 -7.07 -16.62
C THR A 86 -3.19 -7.74 -15.27
N LEU A 87 -4.33 -8.39 -15.01
CA LEU A 87 -4.52 -9.15 -13.78
C LEU A 87 -3.55 -10.35 -13.74
N PRO A 88 -2.98 -10.69 -12.56
CA PRO A 88 -2.06 -11.80 -12.41
C PRO A 88 -2.76 -13.18 -12.39
N TYR A 89 -4.08 -13.21 -12.53
CA TYR A 89 -4.88 -14.42 -12.50
C TYR A 89 -5.99 -14.36 -13.55
N CYS A 90 -6.48 -15.53 -13.96
CA CYS A 90 -7.63 -15.64 -14.84
C CYS A 90 -8.93 -15.50 -14.04
N THR A 91 -9.94 -14.94 -14.65
CA THR A 91 -11.31 -14.96 -14.13
C THR A 91 -11.89 -16.39 -14.16
N GLU A 92 -13.04 -16.59 -13.55
CA GLU A 92 -13.75 -17.89 -13.57
C GLU A 92 -14.00 -18.41 -14.98
N ASP A 93 -14.16 -17.50 -15.95
CA ASP A 93 -14.32 -17.80 -17.37
C ASP A 93 -12.98 -18.13 -18.10
N GLY A 94 -11.85 -18.09 -17.39
CA GLY A 94 -10.53 -18.37 -17.92
C GLY A 94 -9.90 -17.23 -18.72
N GLU A 95 -10.48 -16.02 -18.66
CA GLU A 95 -9.98 -14.83 -19.33
C GLU A 95 -9.02 -14.04 -18.44
N VAL A 96 -7.97 -13.50 -19.06
CA VAL A 96 -7.07 -12.54 -18.41
C VAL A 96 -7.53 -11.13 -18.72
N LEU A 97 -8.01 -10.43 -17.72
CA LEU A 97 -8.53 -9.07 -17.86
C LEU A 97 -7.40 -8.05 -17.88
N LYS A 98 -7.58 -7.02 -18.72
CA LYS A 98 -6.68 -5.86 -18.83
C LYS A 98 -7.48 -4.59 -18.62
N PHE A 99 -6.91 -3.68 -17.86
CA PHE A 99 -7.53 -2.39 -17.56
C PHE A 99 -6.60 -1.24 -17.92
N GLN A 100 -7.17 -0.22 -18.52
CA GLN A 100 -6.43 1.00 -18.81
C GLN A 100 -6.45 1.93 -17.58
N GLY A 101 -5.29 2.14 -17.00
CA GLY A 101 -5.11 3.01 -15.84
C GLY A 101 -5.69 2.45 -14.54
N LYS A 102 -5.45 3.18 -13.46
CA LYS A 102 -5.91 2.81 -12.11
C LYS A 102 -7.43 2.90 -11.94
N THR A 103 -8.08 3.80 -12.67
CA THR A 103 -9.53 4.02 -12.59
C THR A 103 -10.32 2.78 -13.01
N GLY A 104 -9.89 2.10 -14.09
CA GLY A 104 -10.51 0.86 -14.55
C GLY A 104 -10.35 -0.27 -13.50
N LEU A 105 -9.17 -0.43 -12.92
CA LEU A 105 -8.92 -1.38 -11.84
C LEU A 105 -9.81 -1.10 -10.63
N LYS A 106 -9.88 0.15 -10.21
CA LYS A 106 -10.70 0.55 -9.06
C LYS A 106 -12.18 0.20 -9.26
N ALA A 107 -12.75 0.56 -10.41
CA ALA A 107 -14.14 0.25 -10.75
C ALA A 107 -14.41 -1.27 -10.75
N TYR A 108 -13.48 -2.05 -11.29
CA TYR A 108 -13.59 -3.52 -11.31
C TYR A 108 -13.62 -4.13 -9.91
N TYR A 109 -12.69 -3.75 -9.03
CA TYR A 109 -12.62 -4.28 -7.68
C TYR A 109 -13.73 -3.77 -6.76
N GLU A 110 -14.24 -2.56 -6.98
CA GLU A 110 -15.43 -2.06 -6.28
C GLU A 110 -16.70 -2.85 -6.66
N ALA A 111 -16.79 -3.30 -7.91
CA ALA A 111 -17.89 -4.14 -8.39
C ALA A 111 -17.74 -5.62 -7.97
N ASN A 112 -16.53 -6.08 -7.72
CA ASN A 112 -16.21 -7.49 -7.42
C ASN A 112 -15.43 -7.63 -6.09
N PRO A 113 -16.09 -7.52 -4.93
CA PRO A 113 -15.41 -7.59 -3.64
C PRO A 113 -14.68 -8.92 -3.37
N SER A 114 -15.14 -10.03 -3.92
CA SER A 114 -14.49 -11.34 -3.80
C SER A 114 -13.12 -11.38 -4.47
N GLU A 115 -12.97 -10.65 -5.57
CA GLU A 115 -11.68 -10.52 -6.26
C GLU A 115 -10.68 -9.65 -5.47
N LEU A 116 -11.20 -8.73 -4.65
CA LEU A 116 -10.38 -7.90 -3.77
C LEU A 116 -9.64 -8.75 -2.72
N ASP A 117 -10.28 -9.79 -2.19
CA ASP A 117 -9.67 -10.70 -1.23
C ASP A 117 -8.52 -11.50 -1.87
N LYS A 118 -8.68 -11.95 -3.10
CA LYS A 118 -7.61 -12.60 -3.87
C LYS A 118 -6.41 -11.65 -4.08
N LEU A 119 -6.68 -10.41 -4.44
CA LEU A 119 -5.63 -9.39 -4.59
C LEU A 119 -4.91 -9.14 -3.26
N GLN A 120 -5.64 -9.08 -2.16
CA GLN A 120 -5.07 -8.92 -0.82
C GLN A 120 -4.08 -10.04 -0.47
N GLU A 121 -4.42 -11.28 -0.78
CA GLU A 121 -3.51 -12.42 -0.57
C GLU A 121 -2.25 -12.32 -1.41
N LEU A 122 -2.37 -11.96 -2.69
CA LEU A 122 -1.23 -11.80 -3.58
C LEU A 122 -0.28 -10.70 -3.10
N VAL A 123 -0.82 -9.57 -2.68
CA VAL A 123 -0.03 -8.45 -2.14
C VAL A 123 0.68 -8.85 -0.84
N ASN A 124 0.00 -9.61 0.04
CA ASN A 124 0.59 -10.09 1.27
C ASN A 124 1.71 -11.10 1.02
N ASN A 125 1.53 -11.99 0.06
CA ASN A 125 2.54 -13.00 -0.30
C ASN A 125 3.77 -12.34 -0.95
N ALA A 126 3.57 -11.41 -1.86
CA ALA A 126 4.67 -10.65 -2.46
C ALA A 126 5.50 -9.89 -1.40
N GLY A 127 4.86 -9.36 -0.35
CA GLY A 127 5.57 -8.71 0.75
C GLY A 127 6.40 -9.66 1.61
N ARG A 128 5.95 -10.91 1.74
CA ARG A 128 6.71 -11.93 2.50
C ARG A 128 7.97 -12.39 1.75
N ASP A 129 7.87 -12.50 0.45
CA ASP A 129 9.03 -12.87 -0.38
C ASP A 129 10.13 -11.80 -0.30
N ASP A 130 9.77 -10.54 -0.28
CA ASP A 130 10.71 -9.43 -0.08
C ASP A 130 11.38 -9.48 1.30
N GLU A 131 10.63 -9.76 2.37
CA GLU A 131 11.17 -9.93 3.71
C GLU A 131 12.13 -11.12 3.82
N ILE A 132 11.80 -12.24 3.18
CA ILE A 132 12.66 -13.43 3.15
C ILE A 132 13.96 -13.14 2.40
N GLN A 133 13.92 -12.41 1.30
CA GLN A 133 15.12 -12.02 0.56
C GLN A 133 16.03 -11.11 1.39
N VAL A 134 15.46 -10.12 2.09
CA VAL A 134 16.24 -9.23 2.98
C VAL A 134 16.82 -9.99 4.15
N VAL A 135 16.10 -10.92 4.74
CA VAL A 135 16.61 -11.79 5.83
C VAL A 135 17.64 -12.80 5.31
N GLY A 136 17.50 -13.26 4.08
CA GLY A 136 18.47 -14.15 3.44
C GLY A 136 19.79 -13.45 3.09
N ALA A 137 19.76 -12.17 2.73
CA ALA A 137 20.96 -11.40 2.43
C ALA A 137 21.94 -11.32 3.61
N PRO A 138 21.51 -11.12 4.88
CA PRO A 138 22.38 -11.20 6.04
C PRO A 138 22.90 -12.60 6.36
N GLY A 139 22.51 -13.61 5.65
CA GLY A 139 23.13 -14.94 5.78
C GLY A 139 24.64 -14.91 5.62
N THR A 140 25.12 -13.93 4.90
CA THR A 140 26.55 -13.61 4.80
C THR A 140 27.18 -13.13 6.11
N VAL A 141 26.39 -12.79 7.11
CA VAL A 141 26.88 -12.37 8.45
C VAL A 141 27.65 -13.48 9.13
N GLU A 142 27.38 -14.71 8.84
CA GLU A 142 28.14 -15.85 9.31
C GLU A 142 29.62 -15.81 8.91
N ASP A 143 29.93 -15.09 7.83
CA ASP A 143 31.30 -14.89 7.37
C ASP A 143 32.12 -14.01 8.33
N GLY A 144 31.49 -13.37 9.28
CA GLY A 144 32.12 -12.58 10.33
C GLY A 144 32.79 -13.40 11.41
N TYR A 145 32.76 -14.70 11.32
CA TYR A 145 33.43 -15.61 12.21
C TYR A 145 34.63 -16.22 11.53
#